data_8ed142617b401d10ece68bf9b977cc3c
#
_entry.id   8ed142617b401d10ece68bf9b977cc3c
#
_cell.length_a   1.000
_cell.length_b   1.000
_cell.length_c   1.000
_cell.angle_alpha   90.00
_cell.angle_beta   90.00
_cell.angle_gamma   90.00
#
_symmetry.space_group_name_H-M   'P 1'
#
loop_
_entity.id
_entity.type
_entity.pdbx_description
1 polymer ?
#
loop_
_entity_poly.entity_id
_entity_poly.type
_entity_poly.pdbx_seq_one_letter_code
_entity_poly.pdbx_strand_id
1 'polypeptide(L)'
;MMKEERLPEEIWELHELRRADPQRFLEVIDERIRENPQNFRPYVTRHFVWSDLGEPRRALDDLDKVIELAPSQGAFCARGRIHRQLGAHADALADFRRGEAINPKEWEAQAIALLYQADSHAHLGDEASALDCCARLTDSHWTPGLDGAPAGDKAEVAAELRRIAAEARRKGG
;
A
#
# COMPACT_ATOMS: atom_id res chain seq x y z
N MET A 1 -0.92 35.82 -0.09
CA MET A 1 -0.78 35.37 -1.50
C MET A 1 0.32 34.30 -1.51
N MET A 2 -0.07 33.01 -1.41
CA MET A 2 0.88 31.90 -1.55
C MET A 2 1.25 31.84 -3.03
N LYS A 3 2.56 31.93 -3.35
CA LYS A 3 3.06 31.62 -4.68
C LYS A 3 2.80 30.14 -4.92
N GLU A 4 1.95 29.80 -5.89
CA GLU A 4 1.93 28.47 -6.48
C GLU A 4 3.32 28.22 -7.06
N GLU A 5 4.12 27.42 -6.38
CA GLU A 5 5.34 26.86 -6.97
C GLU A 5 4.88 25.94 -8.12
N ARG A 6 4.96 26.45 -9.34
CA ARG A 6 4.80 25.62 -10.53
C ARG A 6 5.86 24.52 -10.47
N LEU A 7 5.42 23.27 -10.50
CA LEU A 7 6.32 22.13 -10.71
C LEU A 7 7.17 22.37 -11.97
N PRO A 8 8.45 21.95 -11.98
CA PRO A 8 9.28 22.01 -13.18
C PRO A 8 8.51 21.45 -14.38
N GLU A 9 8.63 22.09 -15.53
CA GLU A 9 7.88 21.77 -16.77
C GLU A 9 7.97 20.28 -17.14
N GLU A 10 9.14 19.68 -17.00
CA GLU A 10 9.37 18.23 -17.19
C GLU A 10 8.53 17.33 -16.28
N ILE A 11 8.27 17.73 -15.03
CA ILE A 11 7.46 16.94 -14.08
C ILE A 11 5.99 17.05 -14.47
N TRP A 12 5.55 18.23 -14.90
CA TRP A 12 4.20 18.44 -15.38
C TRP A 12 3.92 17.64 -16.65
N GLU A 13 4.82 17.68 -17.64
CA GLU A 13 4.72 16.92 -18.87
C GLU A 13 4.63 15.40 -18.60
N LEU A 14 5.43 14.87 -17.69
CA LEU A 14 5.38 13.47 -17.29
C LEU A 14 4.08 13.10 -16.58
N HIS A 15 3.54 13.98 -15.77
CA HIS A 15 2.26 13.75 -15.10
C HIS A 15 1.09 13.70 -16.10
N GLU A 16 1.08 14.62 -17.07
CA GLU A 16 0.09 14.61 -18.15
C GLU A 16 0.25 13.39 -19.06
N LEU A 17 1.49 13.01 -19.41
CA LEU A 17 1.77 11.83 -20.20
C LEU A 17 1.26 10.56 -19.53
N ARG A 18 1.47 10.41 -18.22
CA ARG A 18 0.96 9.26 -17.45
C ARG A 18 -0.55 9.10 -17.59
N ARG A 19 -1.29 10.22 -17.61
CA ARG A 19 -2.77 10.20 -17.72
C ARG A 19 -3.24 10.00 -19.14
N ALA A 20 -2.57 10.63 -20.10
CA ALA A 20 -2.97 10.63 -21.50
C ALA A 20 -2.55 9.35 -22.22
N ASP A 21 -1.34 8.87 -21.98
CA ASP A 21 -0.75 7.68 -22.61
C ASP A 21 0.15 6.92 -21.62
N PRO A 22 -0.45 6.06 -20.79
CA PRO A 22 0.30 5.25 -19.81
C PRO A 22 1.37 4.35 -20.45
N GLN A 23 1.16 3.88 -21.70
CA GLN A 23 2.13 3.03 -22.39
C GLN A 23 3.37 3.84 -22.77
N ARG A 24 3.18 5.00 -23.37
CA ARG A 24 4.29 5.90 -23.69
C ARG A 24 5.03 6.38 -22.44
N PHE A 25 4.29 6.62 -21.37
CA PHE A 25 4.90 6.95 -20.09
C PHE A 25 5.80 5.82 -19.56
N LEU A 26 5.35 4.56 -19.66
CA LEU A 26 6.15 3.39 -19.27
C LEU A 26 7.43 3.28 -20.08
N GLU A 27 7.40 3.53 -21.39
CA GLU A 27 8.60 3.54 -22.25
C GLU A 27 9.65 4.55 -21.74
N VAL A 28 9.20 5.76 -21.37
CA VAL A 28 10.07 6.81 -20.81
C VAL A 28 10.68 6.38 -19.47
N ILE A 29 9.89 5.74 -18.59
CA ILE A 29 10.39 5.24 -17.31
C ILE A 29 11.36 4.08 -17.51
N ASP A 30 11.09 3.18 -18.43
CA ASP A 30 11.97 2.05 -18.77
C ASP A 30 13.33 2.53 -19.30
N GLU A 31 13.37 3.63 -20.09
CA GLU A 31 14.62 4.26 -20.51
C GLU A 31 15.41 4.76 -19.30
N ARG A 32 14.79 5.48 -18.39
CA ARG A 32 15.44 5.96 -17.16
C ARG A 32 16.00 4.83 -16.29
N ILE A 33 15.32 3.69 -16.25
CA ILE A 33 15.80 2.49 -15.56
C ILE A 33 17.01 1.92 -16.28
N ARG A 34 17.03 1.86 -17.61
CA ARG A 34 18.16 1.37 -18.39
C ARG A 34 19.39 2.27 -18.24
N GLU A 35 19.20 3.60 -18.21
CA GLU A 35 20.26 4.56 -17.99
C GLU A 35 20.89 4.46 -16.60
N ASN A 36 20.08 4.25 -15.56
CA ASN A 36 20.56 4.11 -14.19
C ASN A 36 19.73 3.11 -13.37
N PRO A 37 20.02 1.80 -13.46
CA PRO A 37 19.27 0.76 -12.77
C PRO A 37 19.44 0.78 -11.25
N GLN A 38 20.38 1.55 -10.70
CA GLN A 38 20.56 1.73 -9.26
C GLN A 38 19.76 2.92 -8.70
N ASN A 39 19.08 3.67 -9.53
CA ASN A 39 18.17 4.71 -9.08
C ASN A 39 16.78 4.11 -8.78
N PHE A 40 16.38 4.10 -7.50
CA PHE A 40 15.11 3.53 -7.07
C PHE A 40 13.87 4.33 -7.56
N ARG A 41 14.01 5.63 -7.84
CA ARG A 41 12.89 6.53 -8.13
C ARG A 41 12.05 6.13 -9.35
N PRO A 42 12.61 5.74 -10.49
CA PRO A 42 11.82 5.26 -11.63
C PRO A 42 10.98 4.02 -11.30
N TYR A 43 11.50 3.09 -10.49
CA TYR A 43 10.75 1.92 -10.05
C TYR A 43 9.56 2.32 -9.15
N VAL A 44 9.78 3.29 -8.22
CA VAL A 44 8.66 3.87 -7.44
C VAL A 44 7.58 4.45 -8.36
N THR A 45 7.98 5.14 -9.42
CA THR A 45 7.03 5.71 -10.37
C THR A 45 6.30 4.63 -11.16
N ARG A 46 7.01 3.59 -11.62
CA ARG A 46 6.48 2.54 -12.49
C ARG A 46 5.51 1.61 -11.76
N HIS A 47 5.74 1.28 -10.48
CA HIS A 47 4.82 0.43 -9.71
C HIS A 47 3.43 1.06 -9.56
N PHE A 48 3.32 2.39 -9.45
CA PHE A 48 2.02 3.06 -9.42
C PHE A 48 1.27 2.88 -10.74
N VAL A 49 1.97 2.99 -11.87
CA VAL A 49 1.35 2.78 -13.18
C VAL A 49 0.88 1.34 -13.36
N TRP A 50 1.70 0.35 -12.96
CA TRP A 50 1.29 -1.05 -12.98
C TRP A 50 0.08 -1.32 -12.10
N SER A 51 0.00 -0.68 -10.93
CA SER A 51 -1.17 -0.78 -10.04
C SER A 51 -2.42 -0.20 -10.70
N ASP A 52 -2.32 0.98 -11.32
CA ASP A 52 -3.43 1.63 -12.03
C ASP A 52 -3.90 0.81 -13.25
N LEU A 53 -2.99 0.11 -13.92
CA LEU A 53 -3.29 -0.78 -15.04
C LEU A 53 -3.81 -2.17 -14.63
N GLY A 54 -3.91 -2.46 -13.32
CA GLY A 54 -4.34 -3.77 -12.82
C GLY A 54 -3.30 -4.87 -13.02
N GLU A 55 -2.01 -4.52 -13.03
CA GLU A 55 -0.86 -5.42 -13.18
C GLU A 55 -0.08 -5.57 -11.85
N PRO A 56 -0.70 -6.11 -10.78
CA PRO A 56 -0.12 -6.09 -9.43
C PRO A 56 1.20 -6.88 -9.32
N ARG A 57 1.40 -7.92 -10.13
CA ARG A 57 2.65 -8.68 -10.12
C ARG A 57 3.83 -7.83 -10.59
N ARG A 58 3.64 -7.05 -11.67
CA ARG A 58 4.67 -6.12 -12.15
C ARG A 58 4.95 -5.02 -11.13
N ALA A 59 3.92 -4.56 -10.44
CA ALA A 59 4.09 -3.59 -9.36
C ALA A 59 4.90 -4.17 -8.19
N LEU A 60 4.73 -5.48 -7.85
CA LEU A 60 5.55 -6.16 -6.84
C LEU A 60 7.02 -6.24 -7.26
N ASP A 61 7.32 -6.60 -8.52
CA ASP A 61 8.70 -6.68 -9.04
C ASP A 61 9.41 -5.33 -8.87
N ASP A 62 8.73 -4.21 -9.16
CA ASP A 62 9.27 -2.87 -8.97
C ASP A 62 9.48 -2.53 -7.49
N LEU A 63 8.53 -2.87 -6.63
CA LEU A 63 8.65 -2.63 -5.18
C LEU A 63 9.73 -3.49 -4.53
N ASP A 64 9.96 -4.70 -5.01
CA ASP A 64 11.11 -5.53 -4.61
C ASP A 64 12.42 -4.80 -4.91
N LYS A 65 12.52 -4.20 -6.12
CA LYS A 65 13.69 -3.41 -6.48
C LYS A 65 13.83 -2.13 -5.68
N VAL A 66 12.73 -1.46 -5.38
CA VAL A 66 12.73 -0.28 -4.48
C VAL A 66 13.24 -0.66 -3.09
N ILE A 67 12.78 -1.78 -2.53
CA ILE A 67 13.19 -2.23 -1.19
C ILE A 67 14.65 -2.67 -1.17
N GLU A 68 15.14 -3.32 -2.25
CA GLU A 68 16.56 -3.66 -2.40
C GLU A 68 17.46 -2.41 -2.38
N LEU A 69 17.10 -1.37 -3.13
CA LEU A 69 17.90 -0.19 -3.34
C LEU A 69 17.74 0.87 -2.23
N ALA A 70 16.54 1.02 -1.70
CA ALA A 70 16.17 2.05 -0.74
C ALA A 70 15.05 1.58 0.19
N PRO A 71 15.33 0.67 1.13
CA PRO A 71 14.31 0.16 2.05
C PRO A 71 13.70 1.29 2.86
N SER A 72 12.38 1.41 2.85
CA SER A 72 11.66 2.46 3.55
C SER A 72 10.30 1.96 4.03
N GLN A 73 9.77 2.60 5.07
CA GLN A 73 8.42 2.32 5.58
C GLN A 73 7.37 2.37 4.47
N GLY A 74 7.43 3.40 3.61
CA GLY A 74 6.50 3.55 2.48
C GLY A 74 6.60 2.43 1.46
N ALA A 75 7.81 1.95 1.15
CA ALA A 75 8.02 0.85 0.21
C ALA A 75 7.43 -0.47 0.74
N PHE A 76 7.67 -0.80 2.02
CA PHE A 76 7.08 -1.98 2.65
C PHE A 76 5.55 -1.86 2.74
N CYS A 77 5.03 -0.69 3.12
CA CYS A 77 3.58 -0.47 3.17
C CYS A 77 2.93 -0.64 1.78
N ALA A 78 3.55 -0.11 0.73
CA ALA A 78 3.06 -0.24 -0.64
C ALA A 78 3.05 -1.71 -1.09
N ARG A 79 4.11 -2.48 -0.83
CA ARG A 79 4.19 -3.90 -1.19
C ARG A 79 3.19 -4.73 -0.39
N GLY A 80 3.09 -4.51 0.92
CA GLY A 80 2.11 -5.16 1.78
C GLY A 80 0.67 -4.92 1.33
N ARG A 81 0.35 -3.69 0.89
CA ARG A 81 -0.96 -3.38 0.30
C ARG A 81 -1.26 -4.22 -0.94
N ILE A 82 -0.29 -4.39 -1.84
CA ILE A 82 -0.49 -5.22 -3.04
C ILE A 82 -0.60 -6.70 -2.67
N HIS A 83 0.22 -7.21 -1.75
CA HIS A 83 0.08 -8.57 -1.24
C HIS A 83 -1.31 -8.83 -0.64
N ARG A 84 -1.83 -7.88 0.15
CA ARG A 84 -3.18 -7.95 0.69
C ARG A 84 -4.25 -8.02 -0.41
N GLN A 85 -4.17 -7.16 -1.42
CA GLN A 85 -5.10 -7.16 -2.57
C GLN A 85 -5.07 -8.48 -3.35
N LEU A 86 -3.93 -9.16 -3.40
CA LEU A 86 -3.77 -10.48 -4.00
C LEU A 86 -4.19 -11.65 -3.08
N GLY A 87 -4.65 -11.35 -1.86
CA GLY A 87 -4.99 -12.37 -0.87
C GLY A 87 -3.79 -13.02 -0.16
N ALA A 88 -2.57 -12.54 -0.43
CA ALA A 88 -1.34 -13.00 0.22
C ALA A 88 -1.17 -12.32 1.60
N HIS A 89 -2.13 -12.53 2.51
CA HIS A 89 -2.23 -11.81 3.77
C HIS A 89 -1.04 -12.04 4.70
N ALA A 90 -0.41 -13.21 4.67
CA ALA A 90 0.78 -13.49 5.48
C ALA A 90 1.99 -12.66 5.01
N ASP A 91 2.20 -12.52 3.69
CA ASP A 91 3.25 -11.70 3.11
C ASP A 91 2.97 -10.21 3.37
N ALA A 92 1.70 -9.80 3.26
CA ALA A 92 1.29 -8.45 3.62
C ALA A 92 1.66 -8.10 5.07
N LEU A 93 1.36 -8.98 6.03
CA LEU A 93 1.72 -8.77 7.43
C LEU A 93 3.24 -8.74 7.66
N ALA A 94 4.01 -9.57 6.94
CA ALA A 94 5.46 -9.53 7.02
C ALA A 94 6.01 -8.15 6.58
N ASP A 95 5.47 -7.59 5.52
CA ASP A 95 5.85 -6.26 5.04
C ASP A 95 5.41 -5.15 5.99
N PHE A 96 4.17 -5.17 6.48
CA PHE A 96 3.70 -4.17 7.44
C PHE A 96 4.54 -4.16 8.72
N ARG A 97 4.93 -5.32 9.25
CA ARG A 97 5.84 -5.41 10.41
C ARG A 97 7.22 -4.83 10.13
N ARG A 98 7.78 -5.03 8.93
CA ARG A 98 9.05 -4.42 8.52
C ARG A 98 8.93 -2.90 8.40
N GLY A 99 7.84 -2.41 7.82
CA GLY A 99 7.56 -0.98 7.72
C GLY A 99 7.41 -0.33 9.11
N GLU A 100 6.67 -0.94 10.00
CA GLU A 100 6.49 -0.49 11.39
C GLU A 100 7.82 -0.43 12.16
N ALA A 101 8.69 -1.43 11.97
CA ALA A 101 10.00 -1.49 12.64
C ALA A 101 10.95 -0.35 12.22
N ILE A 102 10.79 0.23 11.03
CA ILE A 102 11.61 1.36 10.55
C ILE A 102 11.28 2.64 11.34
N ASN A 103 10.01 2.95 11.53
CA ASN A 103 9.57 4.12 12.30
C ASN A 103 8.22 3.84 13.00
N PRO A 104 8.24 3.23 14.20
CA PRO A 104 7.00 2.85 14.89
C PRO A 104 6.06 4.02 15.18
N LYS A 105 6.62 5.21 15.52
CA LYS A 105 5.81 6.40 15.81
C LYS A 105 5.06 6.93 14.59
N GLU A 106 5.73 6.95 13.45
CA GLU A 106 5.10 7.36 12.20
C GLU A 106 4.08 6.31 11.73
N TRP A 107 4.33 5.02 12.00
CA TRP A 107 3.40 3.94 11.68
C TRP A 107 2.08 4.08 12.42
N GLU A 108 2.11 4.39 13.71
CA GLU A 108 0.90 4.64 14.51
C GLU A 108 0.09 5.84 14.01
N ALA A 109 0.75 6.83 13.40
CA ALA A 109 0.07 7.95 12.74
C ALA A 109 -0.56 7.56 11.39
N GLN A 110 -0.19 6.41 10.82
CA GLN A 110 -0.71 5.91 9.55
C GLN A 110 -1.92 4.99 9.74
N ALA A 111 -3.07 5.55 10.04
CA ALA A 111 -4.31 4.82 10.28
C ALA A 111 -4.64 3.79 9.17
N ILE A 112 -4.32 4.11 7.91
CA ILE A 112 -4.53 3.20 6.77
C ILE A 112 -3.65 1.95 6.84
N ALA A 113 -2.41 2.06 7.31
CA ALA A 113 -1.52 0.92 7.47
C ALA A 113 -2.00 -0.01 8.60
N LEU A 114 -2.47 0.55 9.71
CA LEU A 114 -3.11 -0.19 10.79
C LEU A 114 -4.37 -0.92 10.32
N LEU A 115 -5.19 -0.27 9.49
CA LEU A 115 -6.39 -0.86 8.93
C LEU A 115 -6.06 -2.06 8.01
N TYR A 116 -5.05 -1.93 7.15
CA TYR A 116 -4.61 -3.02 6.27
C TYR A 116 -4.00 -4.18 7.05
N GLN A 117 -3.30 -3.90 8.16
CA GLN A 117 -2.83 -4.91 9.09
C GLN A 117 -4.00 -5.66 9.73
N ALA A 118 -4.98 -4.92 10.25
CA ALA A 118 -6.19 -5.48 10.86
C ALA A 118 -6.96 -6.38 9.90
N ASP A 119 -7.18 -5.91 8.66
CA ASP A 119 -7.85 -6.66 7.61
C ASP A 119 -7.08 -7.96 7.26
N SER A 120 -5.76 -7.88 7.14
CA SER A 120 -4.95 -9.06 6.85
C SER A 120 -4.98 -10.11 7.98
N HIS A 121 -4.94 -9.67 9.26
CA HIS A 121 -5.12 -10.57 10.39
C HIS A 121 -6.50 -11.24 10.40
N ALA A 122 -7.56 -10.48 10.10
CA ALA A 122 -8.91 -11.01 10.02
C ALA A 122 -9.04 -12.08 8.93
N HIS A 123 -8.48 -11.85 7.74
CA HIS A 123 -8.48 -12.82 6.65
C HIS A 123 -7.68 -14.10 6.97
N LEU A 124 -6.74 -14.04 7.89
CA LEU A 124 -6.03 -15.22 8.42
C LEU A 124 -6.76 -15.89 9.61
N GLY A 125 -7.95 -15.41 9.99
CA GLY A 125 -8.72 -15.90 11.13
C GLY A 125 -8.24 -15.42 12.49
N ASP A 126 -7.21 -14.56 12.54
CA ASP A 126 -6.65 -13.99 13.76
C ASP A 126 -7.45 -12.74 14.19
N GLU A 127 -8.61 -12.98 14.80
CA GLU A 127 -9.51 -11.94 15.27
C GLU A 127 -8.87 -11.06 16.35
N ALA A 128 -8.09 -11.66 17.25
CA ALA A 128 -7.49 -10.94 18.37
C ALA A 128 -6.51 -9.87 17.89
N SER A 129 -5.59 -10.22 17.00
CA SER A 129 -4.65 -9.27 16.42
C SER A 129 -5.35 -8.24 15.50
N ALA A 130 -6.39 -8.64 14.78
CA ALA A 130 -7.18 -7.73 13.97
C ALA A 130 -7.84 -6.63 14.82
N LEU A 131 -8.43 -6.99 15.95
CA LEU A 131 -9.05 -6.04 16.87
C LEU A 131 -8.03 -5.21 17.65
N ASP A 132 -6.84 -5.74 17.95
CA ASP A 132 -5.75 -4.96 18.53
C ASP A 132 -5.29 -3.83 17.59
N CYS A 133 -5.07 -4.14 16.32
CA CYS A 133 -4.77 -3.11 15.31
C CYS A 133 -5.90 -2.08 15.20
N CYS A 134 -7.16 -2.51 15.20
CA CYS A 134 -8.31 -1.61 15.19
C CYS A 134 -8.36 -0.72 16.44
N ALA A 135 -8.01 -1.24 17.61
CA ALA A 135 -7.98 -0.48 18.86
C ALA A 135 -6.98 0.68 18.84
N ARG A 136 -5.89 0.54 18.09
CA ARG A 136 -4.86 1.59 17.88
C ARG A 136 -5.33 2.75 16.98
N LEU A 137 -6.43 2.60 16.22
CA LEU A 137 -7.04 3.69 15.48
C LEU A 137 -7.62 4.74 16.44
N THR A 138 -7.64 6.01 16.04
CA THR A 138 -8.28 7.07 16.82
C THR A 138 -9.80 6.85 16.87
N ASP A 139 -10.46 7.30 17.96
CA ASP A 139 -11.91 7.11 18.10
C ASP A 139 -12.74 7.92 17.08
N SER A 140 -12.16 9.00 16.54
CA SER A 140 -12.76 9.78 15.45
C SER A 140 -12.41 9.26 14.06
N HIS A 141 -11.70 8.11 13.97
CA HIS A 141 -11.30 7.56 12.68
C HIS A 141 -12.52 7.03 11.92
N TRP A 142 -12.63 7.46 10.68
CA TRP A 142 -13.56 6.91 9.70
C TRP A 142 -12.80 6.49 8.46
N THR A 143 -13.10 5.32 7.92
CA THR A 143 -12.44 4.80 6.70
C THR A 143 -13.45 4.70 5.55
N PRO A 144 -13.08 5.18 4.35
CA PRO A 144 -13.92 5.03 3.16
C PRO A 144 -13.92 3.62 2.56
N GLY A 145 -13.27 2.64 3.19
CA GLY A 145 -13.16 1.28 2.65
C GLY A 145 -12.24 1.18 1.43
N LEU A 146 -11.12 1.87 1.46
CA LEU A 146 -10.15 1.85 0.35
C LEU A 146 -9.59 0.46 0.11
N ASP A 147 -9.41 0.10 -1.15
CA ASP A 147 -8.78 -1.16 -1.59
C ASP A 147 -9.48 -2.42 -1.00
N GLY A 148 -10.79 -2.35 -0.75
CA GLY A 148 -11.56 -3.47 -0.19
C GLY A 148 -11.39 -3.71 1.32
N ALA A 149 -10.67 -2.84 2.03
CA ALA A 149 -10.60 -2.90 3.49
C ALA A 149 -11.93 -2.47 4.13
N PRO A 150 -12.20 -2.87 5.40
CA PRO A 150 -13.43 -2.48 6.09
C PRO A 150 -13.67 -0.97 6.08
N ALA A 151 -14.95 -0.59 5.87
CA ALA A 151 -15.38 0.81 5.84
C ALA A 151 -16.18 1.16 7.10
N GLY A 152 -16.24 2.46 7.41
CA GLY A 152 -17.06 2.98 8.48
C GLY A 152 -16.29 3.55 9.66
N ASP A 153 -16.96 3.73 10.78
CA ASP A 153 -16.33 4.12 12.03
C ASP A 153 -15.61 2.94 12.70
N LYS A 154 -14.93 3.19 13.82
CA LYS A 154 -14.14 2.19 14.52
C LYS A 154 -14.97 0.97 14.97
N ALA A 155 -16.23 1.17 15.34
CA ALA A 155 -17.11 0.08 15.79
C ALA A 155 -17.59 -0.77 14.60
N GLU A 156 -17.93 -0.14 13.49
CA GLU A 156 -18.30 -0.80 12.23
C GLU A 156 -17.14 -1.60 11.67
N VAL A 157 -15.93 -1.01 11.64
CA VAL A 157 -14.70 -1.70 11.24
C VAL A 157 -14.43 -2.92 12.13
N ALA A 158 -14.54 -2.79 13.46
CA ALA A 158 -14.34 -3.90 14.37
C ALA A 158 -15.37 -5.02 14.17
N ALA A 159 -16.63 -4.69 13.89
CA ALA A 159 -17.69 -5.66 13.60
C ALA A 159 -17.39 -6.44 12.31
N GLU A 160 -16.97 -5.74 11.26
CA GLU A 160 -16.63 -6.36 9.98
C GLU A 160 -15.39 -7.25 10.08
N LEU A 161 -14.35 -6.83 10.81
CA LEU A 161 -13.15 -7.64 11.09
C LEU A 161 -13.49 -8.96 11.79
N ARG A 162 -14.42 -8.94 12.77
CA ARG A 162 -14.93 -10.17 13.42
C ARG A 162 -15.62 -11.09 12.43
N ARG A 163 -16.46 -10.53 11.55
CA ARG A 163 -17.16 -11.29 10.51
C ARG A 163 -16.17 -11.98 9.57
N ILE A 164 -15.19 -11.23 9.05
CA ILE A 164 -14.14 -11.76 8.16
C ILE A 164 -13.35 -12.88 8.84
N ALA A 165 -12.92 -12.67 10.08
CA ALA A 165 -12.15 -13.67 10.83
C ALA A 165 -12.96 -14.95 11.10
N ALA A 166 -14.24 -14.82 11.39
CA ALA A 166 -15.13 -15.97 11.57
C ALA A 166 -15.32 -16.76 10.27
N GLU A 167 -15.42 -16.09 9.13
CA GLU A 167 -15.49 -16.73 7.81
C GLU A 167 -14.18 -17.45 7.44
N ALA A 168 -13.04 -16.81 7.69
CA ALA A 168 -11.73 -17.39 7.43
C ALA A 168 -11.54 -18.71 8.21
N ARG A 169 -11.88 -18.72 9.51
CA ARG A 169 -11.81 -19.94 10.35
C ARG A 169 -12.72 -21.06 9.84
N ARG A 170 -13.91 -20.73 9.30
CA ARG A 170 -14.83 -21.74 8.72
C ARG A 170 -14.31 -22.35 7.43
N LYS A 171 -13.52 -21.61 6.63
CA LYS A 171 -12.95 -22.10 5.36
C LYS A 171 -11.65 -22.87 5.54
N GLY A 172 -10.95 -22.68 6.65
CA GLY A 172 -9.65 -23.30 6.94
C GLY A 172 -9.72 -24.56 7.80
N GLY A 173 -10.90 -24.90 8.33
CA GLY A 173 -11.18 -26.17 9.05
C GLY A 173 -11.93 -27.15 8.17
#